data_3d9f563e8f528378d0d9513542386317
#
_entry.id   3d9f563e8f528378d0d9513542386317
#
_cell.length_a   1.000
_cell.length_b   1.000
_cell.length_c   1.000
_cell.angle_alpha   90.00
_cell.angle_beta   90.00
_cell.angle_gamma   90.00
#
_symmetry.space_group_name_H-M   'P 1'
#
loop_
_entity.id
_entity.type
_entity.pdbx_description
1 polymer ?
#
loop_
_entity_poly.entity_id
_entity_poly.type
_entity_poly.pdbx_seq_one_letter_code
_entity_poly.pdbx_strand_id
1 'polypeptide(L)'
;MVGMESEQWMRVIDISLNGFFHVTQPLLLSMMATRWGRIVNMSSIAGVMGNRGQANYAAAKAGLHGATKSLALELASRGITVNAVAPGIIASPMTQNVFSQTAIDQIVPMKRAGQPHEVASLVKFLVSDDAAYISGQIISINGAMA
;
A
#
# COMPACT_ATOMS: atom_id res chain seq x y z
N MET A 1 16.45 -8.90 -10.53
CA MET A 1 17.53 -7.89 -10.68
C MET A 1 18.41 -8.18 -11.90
N VAL A 2 18.96 -9.40 -12.05
CA VAL A 2 19.75 -9.74 -13.25
C VAL A 2 18.88 -9.53 -14.50
N GLY A 3 19.32 -8.69 -15.45
CA GLY A 3 18.57 -8.34 -16.66
C GLY A 3 17.47 -7.28 -16.51
N MET A 4 17.35 -6.62 -15.34
CA MET A 4 16.47 -5.46 -15.19
C MET A 4 17.20 -4.19 -15.66
N GLU A 5 16.62 -3.50 -16.61
CA GLU A 5 17.15 -2.23 -17.10
C GLU A 5 16.90 -1.09 -16.08
N SER A 6 17.82 -0.12 -16.02
CA SER A 6 17.71 1.04 -15.13
C SER A 6 16.40 1.80 -15.30
N GLU A 7 15.93 1.91 -16.54
CA GLU A 7 14.65 2.58 -16.85
C GLU A 7 13.46 1.86 -16.22
N GLN A 8 13.44 0.52 -16.23
CA GLN A 8 12.39 -0.28 -15.60
C GLN A 8 12.39 -0.08 -14.07
N TRP A 9 13.59 0.01 -13.49
CA TRP A 9 13.74 0.32 -12.06
C TRP A 9 13.17 1.71 -11.75
N MET A 10 13.69 2.73 -12.43
CA MET A 10 13.32 4.13 -12.15
C MET A 10 11.84 4.38 -12.37
N ARG A 11 11.24 3.85 -13.42
CA ARG A 11 9.81 4.00 -13.70
C ARG A 11 8.92 3.53 -12.54
N VAL A 12 9.27 2.41 -11.90
CA VAL A 12 8.48 1.89 -10.77
C VAL A 12 8.66 2.75 -9.51
N ILE A 13 9.88 3.22 -9.26
CA ILE A 13 10.18 4.15 -8.17
C ILE A 13 9.43 5.48 -8.38
N ASP A 14 9.49 6.04 -9.59
CA ASP A 14 8.85 7.31 -9.91
C ASP A 14 7.34 7.25 -9.74
N ILE A 15 6.69 6.22 -10.26
CA ILE A 15 5.23 6.07 -10.14
C ILE A 15 4.82 5.91 -8.68
N SER A 16 5.57 5.16 -7.89
CA SER A 16 5.15 4.81 -6.53
C SER A 16 5.61 5.82 -5.48
N LEU A 17 6.90 6.14 -5.42
CA LEU A 17 7.47 7.00 -4.36
C LEU A 17 7.40 8.48 -4.72
N ASN A 18 7.85 8.86 -5.92
CA ASN A 18 7.75 10.25 -6.35
C ASN A 18 6.28 10.63 -6.56
N GLY A 19 5.45 9.70 -7.07
CA GLY A 19 4.00 9.90 -7.16
C GLY A 19 3.34 10.13 -5.80
N PHE A 20 3.71 9.38 -4.77
CA PHE A 20 3.26 9.64 -3.40
C PHE A 20 3.63 11.05 -2.95
N PHE A 21 4.87 11.47 -3.13
CA PHE A 21 5.33 12.80 -2.75
C PHE A 21 4.55 13.91 -3.48
N HIS A 22 4.46 13.82 -4.81
CA HIS A 22 3.81 14.84 -5.63
C HIS A 22 2.30 14.99 -5.38
N VAL A 23 1.63 13.90 -4.99
CA VAL A 23 0.19 13.95 -4.66
C VAL A 23 -0.03 14.40 -3.22
N THR A 24 0.80 13.93 -2.27
CA THR A 24 0.55 14.14 -0.84
C THR A 24 1.02 15.51 -0.38
N GLN A 25 2.24 15.90 -0.73
CA GLN A 25 2.88 17.12 -0.25
C GLN A 25 2.04 18.39 -0.45
N PRO A 26 1.40 18.65 -1.60
CA PRO A 26 0.62 19.87 -1.80
C PRO A 26 -0.63 19.97 -0.92
N LEU A 27 -1.14 18.83 -0.41
CA LEU A 27 -2.35 18.79 0.40
C LEU A 27 -2.09 18.98 1.90
N LEU A 28 -0.85 18.80 2.35
CA LEU A 28 -0.53 18.78 3.78
C LEU A 28 -0.85 20.09 4.49
N LEU A 29 -0.52 21.22 3.91
CA LEU A 29 -0.79 22.53 4.55
C LEU A 29 -2.28 22.76 4.77
N SER A 30 -3.12 22.38 3.80
CA SER A 30 -4.57 22.46 3.94
C SER A 30 -5.10 21.55 5.05
N MET A 31 -4.65 20.29 5.09
CA MET A 31 -5.03 19.35 6.14
C MET A 31 -4.57 19.83 7.53
N MET A 32 -3.35 20.37 7.62
CA MET A 32 -2.83 20.93 8.88
C MET A 32 -3.61 22.16 9.35
N ALA A 33 -4.07 23.02 8.44
CA ALA A 33 -4.85 24.20 8.76
C ALA A 33 -6.23 23.82 9.30
N THR A 34 -6.88 22.81 8.74
CA THR A 34 -8.17 22.29 9.20
C THR A 34 -8.06 21.35 10.39
N ARG A 35 -6.84 20.92 10.75
CA ARG A 35 -6.56 19.90 11.78
C ARG A 35 -7.33 18.61 11.54
N TRP A 36 -7.50 18.24 10.28
CA TRP A 36 -8.16 17.02 9.87
C TRP A 36 -7.56 16.51 8.55
N GLY A 37 -7.30 15.22 8.50
CA GLY A 37 -6.83 14.54 7.29
C GLY A 37 -6.73 13.04 7.48
N ARG A 38 -6.89 12.32 6.36
CA ARG A 38 -6.77 10.86 6.31
C ARG A 38 -5.97 10.50 5.07
N ILE A 39 -4.79 9.94 5.26
CA ILE A 39 -3.88 9.51 4.17
C ILE A 39 -3.78 7.99 4.24
N VAL A 40 -4.16 7.32 3.15
CA VAL A 40 -4.05 5.87 3.02
C VAL A 40 -3.22 5.54 1.79
N ASN A 41 -2.02 5.04 2.01
CA ASN A 41 -1.09 4.63 0.95
C ASN A 41 -1.40 3.21 0.49
N MET A 42 -1.57 3.02 -0.81
CA MET A 42 -1.74 1.69 -1.39
C MET A 42 -0.38 1.03 -1.62
N SER A 43 0.01 0.19 -0.66
CA SER A 43 1.22 -0.63 -0.75
C SER A 43 0.92 -1.99 -1.41
N SER A 44 1.61 -3.02 -1.03
CA SER A 44 1.46 -4.40 -1.49
C SER A 44 2.09 -5.35 -0.49
N ILE A 45 1.62 -6.60 -0.48
CA ILE A 45 2.30 -7.71 0.19
C ILE A 45 3.76 -7.85 -0.27
N ALA A 46 4.07 -7.50 -1.52
CA ALA A 46 5.44 -7.49 -2.03
C ALA A 46 6.35 -6.50 -1.29
N GLY A 47 5.81 -5.41 -0.74
CA GLY A 47 6.55 -4.48 0.13
C GLY A 47 6.77 -5.02 1.54
N VAL A 48 5.99 -6.01 1.98
CA VAL A 48 6.12 -6.65 3.30
C VAL A 48 7.13 -7.81 3.27
N MET A 49 6.97 -8.74 2.34
CA MET A 49 7.75 -9.98 2.29
C MET A 49 8.68 -10.11 1.09
N GLY A 50 8.66 -9.14 0.19
CA GLY A 50 9.33 -9.24 -1.10
C GLY A 50 8.55 -10.09 -2.11
N ASN A 51 9.00 -10.06 -3.37
CA ASN A 51 8.51 -10.96 -4.40
C ASN A 51 9.61 -11.24 -5.43
N ARG A 52 9.80 -12.51 -5.76
CA ARG A 52 10.81 -12.93 -6.74
C ARG A 52 10.58 -12.24 -8.10
N GLY A 53 11.62 -11.65 -8.66
CA GLY A 53 11.56 -10.94 -9.95
C GLY A 53 11.05 -9.50 -9.88
N GLN A 54 10.58 -9.02 -8.75
CA GLN A 54 9.99 -7.70 -8.56
C GLN A 54 10.74 -6.84 -7.54
N ALA A 55 12.07 -6.87 -7.56
CA ALA A 55 12.87 -6.11 -6.58
C ALA A 55 12.59 -4.60 -6.60
N ASN A 56 12.39 -4.00 -7.79
CA ASN A 56 11.98 -2.60 -7.94
C ASN A 56 10.61 -2.31 -7.31
N TYR A 57 9.63 -3.17 -7.59
CA TYR A 57 8.28 -3.01 -7.06
C TYR A 57 8.24 -3.22 -5.54
N ALA A 58 8.91 -4.26 -5.04
CA ALA A 58 9.02 -4.51 -3.62
C ALA A 58 9.73 -3.37 -2.89
N ALA A 59 10.83 -2.85 -3.43
CA ALA A 59 11.54 -1.69 -2.88
C ALA A 59 10.65 -0.43 -2.85
N ALA A 60 9.94 -0.14 -3.94
CA ALA A 60 9.03 1.00 -4.02
C ALA A 60 7.88 0.88 -3.00
N LYS A 61 7.26 -0.29 -2.88
CA LYS A 61 6.16 -0.52 -1.95
C LYS A 61 6.62 -0.57 -0.49
N ALA A 62 7.82 -1.09 -0.21
CA ALA A 62 8.44 -1.01 1.11
C ALA A 62 8.84 0.45 1.47
N GLY A 63 9.29 1.24 0.51
CA GLY A 63 9.57 2.67 0.70
C GLY A 63 8.34 3.46 1.18
N LEU A 64 7.15 3.12 0.68
CA LEU A 64 5.89 3.70 1.19
C LEU A 64 5.64 3.38 2.67
N HIS A 65 6.15 2.26 3.19
CA HIS A 65 6.01 1.93 4.62
C HIS A 65 6.83 2.90 5.48
N GLY A 66 8.07 3.19 5.08
CA GLY A 66 8.91 4.19 5.75
C GLY A 66 8.28 5.58 5.69
N ALA A 67 7.86 6.01 4.49
CA ALA A 67 7.20 7.29 4.29
C ALA A 67 5.90 7.42 5.12
N THR A 68 5.09 6.36 5.18
CA THR A 68 3.86 6.30 6.00
C THR A 68 4.16 6.52 7.48
N LYS A 69 5.14 5.81 8.02
CA LYS A 69 5.51 5.91 9.44
C LYS A 69 6.08 7.29 9.79
N SER A 70 6.97 7.81 8.97
CA SER A 70 7.58 9.13 9.17
C SER A 70 6.51 10.23 9.15
N LEU A 71 5.69 10.25 8.10
CA LEU A 71 4.66 11.26 7.95
C LEU A 71 3.57 11.17 9.03
N ALA A 72 3.28 9.96 9.53
CA ALA A 72 2.37 9.77 10.67
C ALA A 72 2.90 10.46 11.94
N LEU A 73 4.19 10.35 12.22
CA LEU A 73 4.82 11.03 13.36
C LEU A 73 4.77 12.56 13.21
N GLU A 74 5.03 13.07 12.01
CA GLU A 74 5.03 14.51 11.72
C GLU A 74 3.64 15.14 11.89
N LEU A 75 2.58 14.40 11.52
CA LEU A 75 1.23 14.93 11.40
C LEU A 75 0.28 14.55 12.56
N ALA A 76 0.68 13.65 13.45
CA ALA A 76 -0.17 13.13 14.54
C ALA A 76 -0.76 14.25 15.39
N SER A 77 0.05 15.26 15.79
CA SER A 77 -0.40 16.40 16.61
C SER A 77 -1.37 17.34 15.87
N ARG A 78 -1.58 17.13 14.59
CA ARG A 78 -2.47 17.92 13.72
C ARG A 78 -3.80 17.23 13.41
N GLY A 79 -4.10 16.11 14.06
CA GLY A 79 -5.35 15.37 13.83
C GLY A 79 -5.41 14.64 12.48
N ILE A 80 -4.24 14.41 11.88
CA ILE A 80 -4.11 13.73 10.59
C ILE A 80 -3.58 12.33 10.82
N THR A 81 -4.24 11.31 10.26
CA THR A 81 -3.74 9.94 10.29
C THR A 81 -3.13 9.55 8.95
N VAL A 82 -2.06 8.76 9.01
CA VAL A 82 -1.35 8.25 7.83
C VAL A 82 -1.15 6.76 7.99
N ASN A 83 -1.74 5.96 7.12
CA ASN A 83 -1.62 4.50 7.14
C ASN A 83 -1.31 3.95 5.75
N ALA A 84 -0.85 2.71 5.68
CA ALA A 84 -0.71 1.98 4.44
C ALA A 84 -1.54 0.69 4.48
N VAL A 85 -2.17 0.37 3.38
CA VAL A 85 -2.81 -0.93 3.14
C VAL A 85 -1.91 -1.74 2.24
N ALA A 86 -1.63 -2.99 2.60
CA ALA A 86 -0.80 -3.92 1.85
C ALA A 86 -1.63 -5.13 1.37
N PRO A 87 -2.29 -5.02 0.20
CA PRO A 87 -3.06 -6.11 -0.36
C PRO A 87 -2.18 -7.27 -0.80
N GLY A 88 -2.71 -8.50 -0.68
CA GLY A 88 -2.19 -9.69 -1.32
C GLY A 88 -2.67 -9.82 -2.77
N ILE A 89 -3.01 -11.04 -3.17
CA ILE A 89 -3.59 -11.32 -4.49
C ILE A 89 -5.06 -10.89 -4.48
N ILE A 90 -5.39 -9.87 -5.25
CA ILE A 90 -6.76 -9.34 -5.38
C ILE A 90 -7.29 -9.63 -6.78
N ALA A 91 -8.53 -10.10 -6.87
CA ALA A 91 -9.19 -10.42 -8.13
C ALA A 91 -9.28 -9.17 -9.03
N SER A 92 -8.70 -9.26 -10.20
CA SER A 92 -8.70 -8.22 -11.22
C SER A 92 -8.42 -8.86 -12.58
N PRO A 93 -8.70 -8.19 -13.71
CA PRO A 93 -8.30 -8.69 -15.03
C PRO A 93 -6.80 -8.98 -15.13
N MET A 94 -5.97 -8.20 -14.43
CA MET A 94 -4.52 -8.39 -14.40
C MET A 94 -4.14 -9.69 -13.68
N THR A 95 -4.72 -9.95 -12.49
CA THR A 95 -4.37 -11.11 -11.68
C THR A 95 -4.94 -12.42 -12.23
N GLN A 96 -6.09 -12.38 -12.88
CA GLN A 96 -6.71 -13.54 -13.55
C GLN A 96 -5.83 -14.12 -14.67
N ASN A 97 -5.07 -13.26 -15.35
CA ASN A 97 -4.16 -13.67 -16.41
C ASN A 97 -2.81 -14.19 -15.87
N VAL A 98 -2.49 -13.91 -14.61
CA VAL A 98 -1.17 -14.24 -14.01
C VAL A 98 -1.25 -15.46 -13.09
N PHE A 99 -2.36 -15.60 -12.36
CA PHE A 99 -2.52 -16.67 -11.36
C PHE A 99 -3.69 -17.59 -11.74
N SER A 100 -3.37 -18.88 -11.93
CA SER A 100 -4.41 -19.91 -11.98
C SER A 100 -5.02 -20.13 -10.58
N GLN A 101 -6.23 -20.69 -10.54
CA GLN A 101 -6.86 -21.04 -9.25
C GLN A 101 -5.95 -21.99 -8.42
N THR A 102 -5.33 -22.95 -9.07
CA THR A 102 -4.39 -23.88 -8.42
C THR A 102 -3.21 -23.15 -7.78
N ALA A 103 -2.66 -22.13 -8.46
CA ALA A 103 -1.59 -21.32 -7.88
C ALA A 103 -2.07 -20.49 -6.68
N ILE A 104 -3.27 -19.92 -6.74
CA ILE A 104 -3.89 -19.20 -5.63
C ILE A 104 -4.08 -20.15 -4.43
N ASP A 105 -4.58 -21.36 -4.66
CA ASP A 105 -4.79 -22.36 -3.61
C ASP A 105 -3.49 -22.80 -2.91
N GLN A 106 -2.36 -22.72 -3.61
CA GLN A 106 -1.04 -23.01 -3.03
C GLN A 106 -0.45 -21.82 -2.26
N ILE A 107 -0.65 -20.61 -2.77
CA ILE A 107 0.01 -19.40 -2.25
C ILE A 107 -0.81 -18.75 -1.12
N VAL A 108 -2.12 -18.71 -1.25
CA VAL A 108 -3.02 -18.02 -0.30
C VAL A 108 -3.62 -19.01 0.68
N PRO A 109 -3.33 -18.91 1.98
CA PRO A 109 -3.92 -19.82 2.99
C PRO A 109 -5.46 -19.85 2.98
N MET A 110 -6.12 -18.71 2.71
CA MET A 110 -7.59 -18.63 2.55
C MET A 110 -8.11 -19.25 1.25
N LYS A 111 -7.25 -19.83 0.38
CA LYS A 111 -7.62 -20.55 -0.86
C LYS A 111 -8.43 -19.75 -1.86
N ARG A 112 -8.35 -18.45 -1.83
CA ARG A 112 -8.98 -17.55 -2.78
C ARG A 112 -8.22 -16.23 -2.94
N ALA A 113 -8.41 -15.55 -4.05
CA ALA A 113 -8.07 -14.15 -4.17
C ALA A 113 -9.02 -13.29 -3.31
N GLY A 114 -8.52 -12.20 -2.75
CA GLY A 114 -9.34 -11.15 -2.16
C GLY A 114 -10.17 -10.44 -3.24
N GLN A 115 -11.25 -9.79 -2.83
CA GLN A 115 -12.06 -8.99 -3.74
C GLN A 115 -11.73 -7.49 -3.59
N PRO A 116 -11.84 -6.68 -4.65
CA PRO A 116 -11.59 -5.24 -4.56
C PRO A 116 -12.40 -4.54 -3.47
N HIS A 117 -13.66 -4.96 -3.27
CA HIS A 117 -14.51 -4.38 -2.24
C HIS A 117 -14.02 -4.68 -0.81
N GLU A 118 -13.28 -5.79 -0.57
CA GLU A 118 -12.71 -6.10 0.73
C GLU A 118 -11.59 -5.08 1.06
N VAL A 119 -10.77 -4.73 0.08
CA VAL A 119 -9.76 -3.67 0.22
C VAL A 119 -10.44 -2.31 0.42
N ALA A 120 -11.46 -2.00 -0.38
CA ALA A 120 -12.21 -0.74 -0.27
C ALA A 120 -12.88 -0.57 1.11
N SER A 121 -13.38 -1.66 1.70
CA SER A 121 -13.98 -1.65 3.05
C SER A 121 -12.94 -1.31 4.13
N LEU A 122 -11.72 -1.82 4.03
CA LEU A 122 -10.63 -1.46 4.93
C LEU A 122 -10.25 0.02 4.77
N VAL A 123 -10.11 0.50 3.53
CA VAL A 123 -9.83 1.91 3.26
C VAL A 123 -10.95 2.80 3.81
N LYS A 124 -12.22 2.44 3.57
CA LYS A 124 -13.37 3.16 4.12
C LYS A 124 -13.31 3.28 5.64
N PHE A 125 -12.97 2.20 6.34
CA PHE A 125 -12.77 2.23 7.79
C PHE A 125 -11.63 3.16 8.19
N LEU A 126 -10.47 3.06 7.54
CA LEU A 126 -9.29 3.86 7.88
C LEU A 126 -9.47 5.36 7.65
N VAL A 127 -10.37 5.78 6.76
CA VAL A 127 -10.68 7.20 6.54
C VAL A 127 -11.83 7.71 7.39
N SER A 128 -12.50 6.85 8.14
CA SER A 128 -13.58 7.23 9.06
C SER A 128 -13.05 7.76 10.40
N ASP A 129 -13.93 8.35 11.18
CA ASP A 129 -13.60 8.83 12.53
C ASP A 129 -13.40 7.67 13.52
N ASP A 130 -13.95 6.49 13.26
CA ASP A 130 -13.73 5.28 14.06
C ASP A 130 -12.26 4.84 14.06
N ALA A 131 -11.48 5.23 13.04
CA ALA A 131 -10.06 4.96 12.93
C ALA A 131 -9.17 6.15 13.34
N ALA A 132 -9.72 7.15 14.05
CA ALA A 132 -9.00 8.40 14.37
C ALA A 132 -7.73 8.19 15.23
N TYR A 133 -7.60 7.05 15.91
CA TYR A 133 -6.42 6.71 16.73
C TYR A 133 -5.49 5.69 16.04
N ILE A 134 -5.78 5.33 14.78
CA ILE A 134 -4.96 4.42 13.98
C ILE A 134 -4.09 5.26 13.04
N SER A 135 -2.78 5.33 13.30
CA SER A 135 -1.82 6.06 12.47
C SER A 135 -0.47 5.35 12.46
N GLY A 136 0.28 5.47 11.36
CA GLY A 136 1.59 4.85 11.17
C GLY A 136 1.54 3.34 10.90
N GLN A 137 0.36 2.77 10.66
CA GLN A 137 0.19 1.33 10.51
C GLN A 137 0.35 0.88 9.06
N ILE A 138 0.91 -0.32 8.90
CA ILE A 138 0.95 -1.05 7.63
C ILE A 138 0.01 -2.26 7.80
N ILE A 139 -1.17 -2.17 7.22
CA ILE A 139 -2.22 -3.17 7.44
C ILE A 139 -2.30 -4.08 6.22
N SER A 140 -1.94 -5.34 6.44
CA SER A 140 -2.04 -6.38 5.42
C SER A 140 -3.49 -6.86 5.26
N ILE A 141 -3.92 -7.00 4.00
CA ILE A 141 -5.19 -7.62 3.61
C ILE A 141 -4.88 -8.64 2.52
N ASN A 142 -4.52 -9.86 2.92
CA ASN A 142 -3.79 -10.78 2.06
C ASN A 142 -4.18 -12.27 2.20
N GLY A 143 -5.23 -12.60 2.95
CA GLY A 143 -5.65 -13.98 3.14
C GLY A 143 -4.63 -14.83 3.92
N ALA A 144 -3.90 -14.21 4.84
CA ALA A 144 -2.87 -14.80 5.70
C ALA A 144 -1.58 -15.22 4.95
N MET A 145 -1.22 -14.54 3.84
CA MET A 145 0.04 -14.80 3.12
C MET A 145 1.28 -14.35 3.90
N ALA A 146 1.15 -13.35 4.80
CA ALA A 146 2.19 -12.84 5.68
C ALA A 146 1.58 -12.21 6.94
#